data_c3b8f86f14a6f40b583ca236f4f2db8f
#
_entry.id   c3b8f86f14a6f40b583ca236f4f2db8f
#
_cell.length_a   1.000
_cell.length_b   1.000
_cell.length_c   1.000
_cell.angle_alpha   90.00
_cell.angle_beta   90.00
_cell.angle_gamma   90.00
#
_symmetry.space_group_name_H-M   'P 1'
#
loop_
_entity.id
_entity.type
_entity.pdbx_description
1 polymer ?
#
loop_
_entity_poly.entity_id
_entity_poly.type
_entity_poly.pdbx_seq_one_letter_code
_entity_poly.pdbx_strand_id
1 'polypeptide(L)'
;MAHLRRIRWLALCGGVAGILLVFSMGCGPDPLTKQQMQGQMLYQVRCAHCHEDNDLILKKIPPNLHGVFARKTLPSGVPATDAFVRQNVLAGKGMMPGFAGRFTDEQMAALLAYLHTGLR
;
A
#
# COMPACT_ATOMS: atom_id res chain seq x y z
N MET A 1 -44.98 -27.59 -49.58
CA MET A 1 -44.97 -27.53 -48.12
C MET A 1 -43.54 -27.73 -47.59
N ALA A 2 -42.60 -26.85 -47.96
CA ALA A 2 -41.17 -27.04 -47.61
C ALA A 2 -40.49 -25.75 -47.14
N HIS A 3 -41.24 -24.69 -46.82
CA HIS A 3 -40.66 -23.39 -46.43
C HIS A 3 -40.78 -23.00 -44.93
N LEU A 4 -41.46 -23.81 -44.10
CA LEU A 4 -41.65 -23.47 -42.67
C LEU A 4 -40.64 -24.10 -41.71
N ARG A 5 -39.65 -24.84 -42.18
CA ARG A 5 -38.69 -25.53 -41.29
C ARG A 5 -37.35 -24.80 -41.10
N ARG A 6 -37.10 -23.72 -41.84
CA ARG A 6 -35.80 -23.00 -41.78
C ARG A 6 -35.74 -21.81 -40.85
N ILE A 7 -36.84 -21.38 -40.23
CA ILE A 7 -36.87 -20.15 -39.38
C ILE A 7 -36.63 -20.48 -37.90
N ARG A 8 -36.67 -21.75 -37.48
CA ARG A 8 -36.57 -22.14 -36.06
C ARG A 8 -35.14 -22.33 -35.55
N TRP A 9 -34.10 -22.28 -36.40
CA TRP A 9 -32.70 -22.49 -35.97
C TRP A 9 -31.88 -21.18 -35.79
N LEU A 10 -32.42 -20.04 -36.17
CA LEU A 10 -31.72 -18.76 -36.04
C LEU A 10 -32.02 -18.01 -34.72
N ALA A 11 -32.95 -18.50 -33.89
CA ALA A 11 -33.33 -17.86 -32.65
C ALA A 11 -32.57 -18.37 -31.40
N LEU A 12 -31.72 -19.38 -31.52
CA LEU A 12 -31.04 -20.02 -30.38
C LEU A 12 -29.56 -19.66 -30.22
N CYS A 13 -28.96 -18.97 -31.21
CA CYS A 13 -27.54 -18.55 -31.11
C CYS A 13 -27.32 -17.12 -30.55
N GLY A 14 -28.41 -16.35 -30.31
CA GLY A 14 -28.31 -14.98 -29.84
C GLY A 14 -28.22 -14.80 -28.31
N GLY A 15 -28.46 -15.89 -27.55
CA GLY A 15 -28.62 -15.78 -26.08
C GLY A 15 -27.38 -16.02 -25.23
N VAL A 16 -26.31 -16.57 -25.79
CA VAL A 16 -25.13 -16.99 -24.97
C VAL A 16 -23.96 -16.03 -25.04
N ALA A 17 -23.94 -15.13 -26.03
CA ALA A 17 -22.84 -14.15 -26.18
C ALA A 17 -22.92 -12.94 -25.22
N GLY A 18 -24.05 -12.73 -24.53
CA GLY A 18 -24.29 -11.57 -23.66
C GLY A 18 -23.86 -11.73 -22.21
N ILE A 19 -23.53 -12.95 -21.75
CA ILE A 19 -23.32 -13.24 -20.31
C ILE A 19 -21.83 -13.27 -19.91
N LEU A 20 -20.90 -13.23 -20.86
CA LEU A 20 -19.45 -13.36 -20.57
C LEU A 20 -18.69 -12.04 -20.35
N LEU A 21 -19.38 -10.88 -20.32
CA LEU A 21 -18.73 -9.55 -20.20
C LEU A 21 -18.79 -8.91 -18.81
N VAL A 22 -19.23 -9.60 -17.76
CA VAL A 22 -19.47 -8.97 -16.44
C VAL A 22 -18.46 -9.40 -15.36
N PHE A 23 -17.48 -10.26 -15.64
CA PHE A 23 -16.53 -10.75 -14.61
C PHE A 23 -15.08 -10.30 -14.80
N SER A 24 -14.85 -9.11 -15.32
CA SER A 24 -13.52 -8.48 -15.25
C SER A 24 -13.54 -7.32 -14.26
N MET A 25 -14.17 -7.47 -13.12
CA MET A 25 -13.94 -6.54 -12.00
C MET A 25 -12.58 -6.88 -11.40
N GLY A 26 -11.59 -6.08 -11.76
CA GLY A 26 -10.19 -6.28 -11.46
C GLY A 26 -9.93 -6.46 -9.98
N CYS A 27 -9.25 -7.55 -9.63
CA CYS A 27 -8.50 -7.68 -8.39
C CYS A 27 -7.26 -6.77 -8.45
N GLY A 28 -7.48 -5.45 -8.45
CA GLY A 28 -6.44 -4.49 -8.14
C GLY A 28 -6.37 -4.29 -6.62
N PRO A 29 -5.22 -3.88 -6.08
CA PRO A 29 -5.16 -3.51 -4.67
C PRO A 29 -6.13 -2.37 -4.39
N ASP A 30 -6.81 -2.43 -3.25
CA ASP A 30 -7.75 -1.38 -2.85
C ASP A 30 -7.08 0.00 -2.85
N PRO A 31 -7.78 1.06 -3.28
CA PRO A 31 -7.23 2.41 -3.26
C PRO A 31 -6.89 2.82 -1.82
N LEU A 32 -5.86 3.66 -1.67
CA LEU A 32 -5.49 4.19 -0.36
C LEU A 32 -6.62 5.06 0.19
N THR A 33 -6.87 4.94 1.50
CA THR A 33 -7.77 5.85 2.22
C THR A 33 -7.16 7.27 2.28
N LYS A 34 -7.97 8.29 2.61
CA LYS A 34 -7.46 9.66 2.80
C LYS A 34 -6.33 9.72 3.81
N GLN A 35 -6.46 9.00 4.93
CA GLN A 35 -5.43 8.94 5.96
C GLN A 35 -4.15 8.30 5.43
N GLN A 36 -4.23 7.20 4.69
CA GLN A 36 -3.08 6.54 4.08
C GLN A 36 -2.41 7.42 3.02
N MET A 37 -3.18 8.18 2.21
CA MET A 37 -2.61 9.15 1.26
C MET A 37 -1.86 10.28 1.96
N GLN A 38 -2.38 10.79 3.08
CA GLN A 38 -1.65 11.76 3.89
C GLN A 38 -0.35 11.17 4.44
N GLY A 39 -0.40 9.93 4.93
CA GLY A 39 0.78 9.18 5.39
C GLY A 39 1.78 8.96 4.27
N GLN A 40 1.32 8.64 3.06
CA GLN A 40 2.17 8.50 1.88
C GLN A 40 2.95 9.78 1.58
N MET A 41 2.27 10.94 1.56
CA MET A 41 2.93 12.23 1.32
C MET A 41 3.98 12.53 2.39
N LEU A 42 3.68 12.26 3.67
CA LEU A 42 4.63 12.43 4.77
C LEU A 42 5.84 11.51 4.60
N TYR A 43 5.60 10.26 4.25
CA TYR A 43 6.64 9.25 4.02
C TYR A 43 7.58 9.68 2.89
N GLN A 44 7.05 10.08 1.74
CA GLN A 44 7.86 10.53 0.60
C GLN A 44 8.76 11.70 0.95
N VAL A 45 8.24 12.69 1.67
CA VAL A 45 9.00 13.92 2.00
C VAL A 45 9.99 13.71 3.15
N ARG A 46 9.74 12.77 4.07
CA ARG A 46 10.50 12.67 5.33
C ARG A 46 11.29 11.39 5.51
N CYS A 47 10.92 10.32 4.80
CA CYS A 47 11.45 8.99 5.06
C CYS A 47 12.12 8.35 3.83
N ALA A 48 11.49 8.45 2.64
CA ALA A 48 11.90 7.77 1.42
C ALA A 48 13.34 8.06 1.01
N HIS A 49 13.79 9.30 1.11
CA HIS A 49 15.16 9.71 0.78
C HIS A 49 16.25 8.89 1.47
N CYS A 50 15.97 8.39 2.67
CA CYS A 50 16.90 7.54 3.39
C CYS A 50 16.51 6.05 3.29
N HIS A 51 15.19 5.75 3.39
CA HIS A 51 14.72 4.38 3.56
C HIS A 51 14.41 3.65 2.24
N GLU A 52 14.35 4.35 1.12
CA GLU A 52 14.21 3.77 -0.22
C GLU A 52 15.41 4.10 -1.11
N ASP A 53 15.65 5.37 -1.38
CA ASP A 53 16.57 5.80 -2.43
C ASP A 53 18.00 5.99 -1.92
N ASN A 54 18.20 6.15 -0.61
CA ASN A 54 19.49 6.51 0.00
C ASN A 54 20.15 7.72 -0.70
N ASP A 55 19.35 8.71 -1.09
CA ASP A 55 19.80 9.92 -1.80
C ASP A 55 20.90 10.68 -1.06
N LEU A 56 20.95 10.53 0.27
CA LEU A 56 21.97 11.15 1.12
C LEU A 56 23.30 10.40 1.13
N ILE A 57 23.43 9.32 0.36
CA ILE A 57 24.65 8.48 0.22
C ILE A 57 25.21 8.13 1.60
N LEU A 58 24.34 7.67 2.51
CA LEU A 58 24.74 7.32 3.87
C LEU A 58 25.66 6.09 3.86
N LYS A 59 26.75 6.14 4.60
CA LYS A 59 27.71 5.02 4.73
C LYS A 59 27.06 3.74 5.26
N LYS A 60 26.10 3.88 6.18
CA LYS A 60 25.29 2.77 6.67
C LYS A 60 23.92 2.90 6.03
N ILE A 61 23.58 1.96 5.17
CA ILE A 61 22.27 1.92 4.48
C ILE A 61 21.17 1.76 5.51
N PRO A 62 20.19 2.69 5.56
CA PRO A 62 19.02 2.56 6.42
C PRO A 62 18.18 1.32 6.04
N PRO A 63 17.46 0.71 6.98
CA PRO A 63 16.62 -0.43 6.67
C PRO A 63 15.48 -0.03 5.74
N ASN A 64 15.22 -0.85 4.73
CA ASN A 64 14.03 -0.70 3.89
C ASN A 64 12.77 -0.95 4.73
N LEU A 65 11.75 -0.09 4.59
CA LEU A 65 10.53 -0.14 5.40
C LEU A 65 9.36 -0.88 4.73
N HIS A 66 9.53 -1.39 3.50
CA HIS A 66 8.50 -2.21 2.86
C HIS A 66 8.14 -3.41 3.74
N GLY A 67 6.85 -3.55 4.02
CA GLY A 67 6.33 -4.63 4.86
C GLY A 67 6.87 -4.62 6.30
N VAL A 68 7.22 -3.46 6.85
CA VAL A 68 7.78 -3.33 8.21
C VAL A 68 6.92 -4.02 9.26
N PHE A 69 5.59 -3.91 9.17
CA PHE A 69 4.65 -4.55 10.09
C PHE A 69 4.36 -6.03 9.78
N ALA A 70 4.79 -6.55 8.63
CA ALA A 70 4.74 -7.98 8.35
C ALA A 70 5.90 -8.75 9.01
N ARG A 71 6.90 -8.05 9.54
CA ARG A 71 8.03 -8.63 10.27
C ARG A 71 7.66 -8.86 11.74
N LYS A 72 8.27 -9.86 12.37
CA LYS A 72 8.12 -10.07 13.81
C LYS A 72 8.81 -8.98 14.63
N THR A 73 9.98 -8.57 14.16
CA THR A 73 10.83 -7.59 14.87
C THR A 73 11.35 -6.52 13.91
N LEU A 74 11.57 -5.34 14.44
CA LEU A 74 12.33 -4.28 13.78
C LEU A 74 13.83 -4.65 13.72
N PRO A 75 14.65 -4.01 12.88
CA PRO A 75 16.10 -4.22 12.85
C PRO A 75 16.80 -4.00 14.19
N SER A 76 16.13 -3.32 15.12
CA SER A 76 16.61 -3.11 16.50
C SER A 76 16.36 -4.30 17.43
N GLY A 77 15.67 -5.36 16.96
CA GLY A 77 15.31 -6.52 17.76
C GLY A 77 14.01 -6.39 18.57
N VAL A 78 13.42 -5.19 18.66
CA VAL A 78 12.12 -5.00 19.34
C VAL A 78 10.96 -5.40 18.41
N PRO A 79 9.78 -5.75 18.98
CA PRO A 79 8.61 -6.12 18.15
C PRO A 79 8.23 -5.02 17.16
N ALA A 80 7.80 -5.44 15.95
CA ALA A 80 7.34 -4.52 14.91
C ALA A 80 5.89 -4.09 15.16
N THR A 81 5.69 -3.24 16.17
CA THR A 81 4.38 -2.68 16.55
C THR A 81 4.34 -1.18 16.36
N ASP A 82 3.13 -0.61 16.26
CA ASP A 82 2.92 0.83 16.11
C ASP A 82 3.64 1.61 17.22
N ALA A 83 3.61 1.11 18.47
CA ALA A 83 4.25 1.76 19.60
C ALA A 83 5.76 1.87 19.42
N PHE A 84 6.44 0.79 19.00
CA PHE A 84 7.89 0.82 18.80
C PHE A 84 8.30 1.56 17.53
N VAL A 85 7.51 1.49 16.45
CA VAL A 85 7.75 2.29 15.25
C VAL A 85 7.58 3.77 15.57
N ARG A 86 6.48 4.16 16.24
CA ARG A 86 6.25 5.52 16.71
C ARG A 86 7.41 6.02 17.58
N GLN A 87 7.84 5.23 18.55
CA GLN A 87 8.95 5.57 19.43
C GLN A 87 10.24 5.83 18.63
N ASN A 88 10.59 4.95 17.70
CA ASN A 88 11.78 5.12 16.86
C ASN A 88 11.69 6.38 15.98
N VAL A 89 10.51 6.69 15.41
CA VAL A 89 10.31 7.90 14.62
C VAL A 89 10.47 9.15 15.50
N LEU A 90 9.87 9.18 16.67
CA LEU A 90 9.92 10.35 17.55
C LEU A 90 11.32 10.57 18.13
N ALA A 91 11.95 9.51 18.63
CA ALA A 91 13.27 9.61 19.27
C ALA A 91 14.43 9.68 18.29
N GLY A 92 14.26 9.10 17.10
CA GLY A 92 15.39 8.82 16.20
C GLY A 92 16.22 7.64 16.68
N LYS A 93 17.17 7.19 15.86
CA LYS A 93 18.09 6.12 16.22
C LYS A 93 19.37 6.14 15.37
N GLY A 94 20.51 6.31 16.01
CA GLY A 94 21.78 6.43 15.30
C GLY A 94 21.78 7.62 14.35
N MET A 95 21.89 7.38 13.04
CA MET A 95 21.84 8.46 12.03
C MET A 95 20.41 8.90 11.68
N MET A 96 19.38 8.15 12.07
CA MET A 96 17.99 8.55 11.86
C MET A 96 17.65 9.72 12.79
N PRO A 97 17.25 10.90 12.27
CA PRO A 97 16.87 12.02 13.09
C PRO A 97 15.58 11.72 13.87
N GLY A 98 15.42 12.33 15.03
CA GLY A 98 14.17 12.32 15.77
C GLY A 98 13.18 13.34 15.22
N PHE A 99 11.90 12.97 15.23
CA PHE A 99 10.81 13.81 14.73
C PHE A 99 9.87 14.28 15.87
N ALA A 100 10.29 14.19 17.13
CA ALA A 100 9.52 14.72 18.24
C ALA A 100 9.22 16.23 18.03
N GLY A 101 7.94 16.60 18.19
CA GLY A 101 7.47 17.97 17.94
C GLY A 101 7.38 18.39 16.46
N ARG A 102 7.74 17.50 15.52
CA ARG A 102 7.66 17.78 14.07
C ARG A 102 6.43 17.14 13.40
N PHE A 103 5.77 16.21 14.07
CA PHE A 103 4.52 15.59 13.64
C PHE A 103 3.44 15.83 14.70
N THR A 104 2.21 16.12 14.24
CA THR A 104 1.03 16.02 15.10
C THR A 104 0.67 14.55 15.30
N ASP A 105 -0.22 14.27 16.26
CA ASP A 105 -0.69 12.91 16.49
C ASP A 105 -1.44 12.34 15.27
N GLU A 106 -2.20 13.19 14.56
CA GLU A 106 -2.91 12.80 13.34
C GLU A 106 -1.93 12.49 12.20
N GLN A 107 -0.86 13.27 12.06
CA GLN A 107 0.19 13.01 11.07
C GLN A 107 0.93 11.71 11.37
N MET A 108 1.23 11.44 12.63
CA MET A 108 1.83 10.19 13.04
C MET A 108 0.91 9.01 12.79
N ALA A 109 -0.40 9.13 13.11
CA ALA A 109 -1.38 8.10 12.80
C ALA A 109 -1.50 7.85 11.29
N ALA A 110 -1.45 8.90 10.48
CA ALA A 110 -1.47 8.79 9.02
C ALA A 110 -0.22 8.06 8.49
N LEU A 111 0.96 8.40 9.00
CA LEU A 111 2.20 7.73 8.63
C LEU A 111 2.15 6.24 8.96
N LEU A 112 1.72 5.86 10.18
CA LEU A 112 1.57 4.45 10.57
C LEU A 112 0.55 3.72 9.69
N ALA A 113 -0.60 4.36 9.41
CA ALA A 113 -1.62 3.79 8.51
C ALA A 113 -1.07 3.52 7.09
N TYR A 114 -0.19 4.38 6.58
CA TYR A 114 0.46 4.13 5.30
C TYR A 114 1.50 3.01 5.40
N LEU A 115 2.32 2.96 6.44
CA LEU A 115 3.29 1.87 6.64
C LEU A 115 2.62 0.50 6.75
N HIS A 116 1.40 0.42 7.29
CA HIS A 116 0.60 -0.81 7.33
C HIS A 116 0.17 -1.30 5.94
N THR A 117 0.15 -0.45 4.92
CA THR A 117 -0.12 -0.89 3.53
C THR A 117 1.03 -1.70 2.92
N GLY A 118 2.20 -1.73 3.57
CA GLY A 118 3.43 -2.30 3.03
C GLY A 118 4.16 -1.37 2.05
N LEU A 119 3.80 -0.08 2.00
CA LEU A 119 4.33 0.96 1.10
C LEU A 119 3.96 0.70 -0.38
N ARG A 120 2.69 0.49 -0.65
CA ARG A 120 2.16 0.36 -2.01
C ARG A 120 1.63 1.71 -2.54
#